data_dd4a690b3eb5b6b73973632d4618eba4
#
_entry.id   dd4a690b3eb5b6b73973632d4618eba4
#
_cell.length_a   1.000
_cell.length_b   1.000
_cell.length_c   1.000
_cell.angle_alpha   90.00
_cell.angle_beta   90.00
_cell.angle_gamma   90.00
#
_symmetry.space_group_name_H-M   'P 1'
#
loop_
_entity.id
_entity.type
_entity.pdbx_description
1 polymer ?
#
loop_
_entity_poly.entity_id
_entity_poly.type
_entity_poly.pdbx_seq_one_letter_code
_entity_poly.pdbx_strand_id
1 'polypeptide(L)'
;MTHRVIAKLDIKGPNLVKGIHLEGLRVLGNPEDFAEFYYVNGIDELIYQDVVASLFERNSLTEVISRTASGNFIPLTVGGGLRSVDDIRSVLRAGADKVSLNTAAIRDPNLIRDVAHEFGASTVVIAIEAILRDNGEYFAYIDNGREETGVEVTSWARKAQKLGAGEILLTSVDRDGTGTGLDLDLISCVAAEVSIPVIAHGGAGMVSDISDGITAGADAVALASMLHYGVLETHFFEPRFNPEDGNQEFLLKKSRPTKMTIASIQEVKSHLYEAGYDCRYPIDDK
;
A
#
# COMPACT_ATOMS: atom_id res chain seq x y z
N MET A 1 -10.61 0.27 -18.90
CA MET A 1 -9.84 -0.54 -17.92
C MET A 1 -10.49 -0.31 -16.57
N THR A 2 -10.73 -1.34 -15.79
CA THR A 2 -11.39 -1.20 -14.48
C THR A 2 -10.38 -0.73 -13.46
N HIS A 3 -10.60 0.42 -12.84
CA HIS A 3 -9.73 0.97 -11.80
C HIS A 3 -9.99 0.29 -10.45
N ARG A 4 -8.92 0.05 -9.68
CA ARG A 4 -8.99 -0.67 -8.41
C ARG A 4 -8.80 0.28 -7.23
N VAL A 5 -9.61 0.08 -6.19
CA VAL A 5 -9.44 0.72 -4.88
C VAL A 5 -8.85 -0.31 -3.93
N ILE A 6 -7.66 -0.04 -3.41
CA ILE A 6 -6.86 -0.99 -2.64
C ILE A 6 -6.71 -0.47 -1.21
N ALA A 7 -6.89 -1.32 -0.21
CA ALA A 7 -6.55 -0.96 1.17
C ALA A 7 -5.10 -1.40 1.49
N LYS A 8 -4.25 -0.43 1.85
CA LYS A 8 -2.86 -0.69 2.25
C LYS A 8 -2.74 -0.60 3.77
N LEU A 9 -2.33 -1.71 4.37
CA LEU A 9 -2.20 -1.88 5.81
C LEU A 9 -0.71 -2.00 6.16
N ASP A 10 -0.19 -1.00 6.88
CA ASP A 10 1.17 -1.02 7.41
C ASP A 10 1.19 -1.82 8.71
N ILE A 11 2.05 -2.83 8.81
CA ILE A 11 2.07 -3.78 9.92
C ILE A 11 3.39 -3.68 10.67
N LYS A 12 3.29 -3.66 11.99
CA LYS A 12 4.43 -3.75 12.91
C LYS A 12 4.13 -4.80 13.98
N GLY A 13 4.78 -5.95 13.86
CA GLY A 13 4.46 -7.10 14.71
C GLY A 13 3.03 -7.56 14.48
N PRO A 14 2.18 -7.76 15.52
CA PRO A 14 0.81 -8.18 15.33
C PRO A 14 -0.15 -7.01 14.99
N ASN A 15 0.32 -5.77 14.96
CA ASN A 15 -0.53 -4.58 14.95
C ASN A 15 -0.55 -3.89 13.59
N LEU A 16 -1.74 -3.41 13.19
CA LEU A 16 -1.90 -2.38 12.18
C LEU A 16 -1.39 -1.06 12.74
N VAL A 17 -0.52 -0.41 12.00
CA VAL A 17 0.06 0.89 12.39
C VAL A 17 -0.11 1.92 11.28
N LYS A 18 -0.07 3.20 11.63
CA LYS A 18 0.00 4.28 10.65
C LYS A 18 0.81 5.46 11.17
N GLY A 19 1.63 6.02 10.30
CA GLY A 19 2.44 7.20 10.53
C GLY A 19 2.13 8.33 9.55
N ILE A 20 2.96 9.35 9.57
CA ILE A 20 3.05 10.43 8.58
C ILE A 20 4.45 10.39 8.01
N HIS A 21 4.61 10.51 6.70
CA HIS A 21 5.90 10.37 6.01
C HIS A 21 6.60 9.04 6.35
N LEU A 22 5.82 7.96 6.48
CA LEU A 22 6.26 6.62 6.90
C LEU A 22 6.89 6.57 8.32
N GLU A 23 6.77 7.62 9.11
CA GLU A 23 7.35 7.74 10.45
C GLU A 23 6.29 7.99 11.53
N GLY A 24 6.71 7.94 12.81
CA GLY A 24 5.82 8.22 13.95
C GLY A 24 4.66 7.23 14.06
N LEU A 25 4.94 5.94 13.86
CA LEU A 25 3.95 4.87 13.80
C LEU A 25 3.08 4.80 15.05
N ARG A 26 1.78 4.80 14.85
CA ARG A 26 0.74 4.69 15.87
C ARG A 26 -0.05 3.41 15.63
N VAL A 27 -0.33 2.67 16.68
CA VAL A 27 -1.15 1.46 16.62
C VAL A 27 -2.61 1.84 16.39
N LEU A 28 -3.24 1.25 15.39
CA LEU A 28 -4.66 1.46 15.06
C LEU A 28 -5.53 0.28 15.45
N GLY A 29 -5.00 -0.94 15.48
CA GLY A 29 -5.74 -2.14 15.79
C GLY A 29 -5.10 -3.40 15.24
N ASN A 30 -5.92 -4.43 15.07
CA ASN A 30 -5.52 -5.70 14.51
C ASN A 30 -5.72 -5.69 12.98
N PRO A 31 -4.71 -6.03 12.16
CA PRO A 31 -4.81 -5.97 10.71
C PRO A 31 -5.88 -6.91 10.13
N GLU A 32 -6.12 -8.07 10.75
CA GLU A 32 -7.12 -9.02 10.25
C GLU A 32 -8.55 -8.47 10.40
N ASP A 33 -8.85 -7.77 11.51
CA ASP A 33 -10.16 -7.17 11.74
C ASP A 33 -10.47 -6.07 10.70
N PHE A 34 -9.45 -5.27 10.35
CA PHE A 34 -9.56 -4.25 9.29
C PHE A 34 -9.68 -4.89 7.92
N ALA A 35 -8.93 -5.96 7.63
CA ALA A 35 -8.99 -6.65 6.35
C ALA A 35 -10.39 -7.25 6.12
N GLU A 36 -10.96 -7.93 7.12
CA GLU A 36 -12.31 -8.48 7.07
C GLU A 36 -13.34 -7.37 6.83
N PHE A 37 -13.22 -6.25 7.58
CA PHE A 37 -14.10 -5.10 7.37
C PHE A 37 -14.02 -4.58 5.93
N TYR A 38 -12.82 -4.40 5.38
CA TYR A 38 -12.64 -3.92 4.01
C TYR A 38 -13.19 -4.92 2.98
N TYR A 39 -12.94 -6.21 3.19
CA TYR A 39 -13.46 -7.25 2.31
C TYR A 39 -14.99 -7.24 2.24
N VAL A 40 -15.67 -7.22 3.39
CA VAL A 40 -17.14 -7.17 3.47
C VAL A 40 -17.69 -5.88 2.83
N ASN A 41 -16.98 -4.76 2.94
CA ASN A 41 -17.38 -3.48 2.35
C ASN A 41 -16.93 -3.29 0.90
N GLY A 42 -16.43 -4.34 0.23
CA GLY A 42 -16.23 -4.37 -1.22
C GLY A 42 -14.93 -3.73 -1.69
N ILE A 43 -13.85 -3.75 -0.90
CA ILE A 43 -12.51 -3.38 -1.37
C ILE A 43 -12.06 -4.34 -2.49
N ASP A 44 -11.24 -3.88 -3.42
CA ASP A 44 -10.82 -4.70 -4.57
C ASP A 44 -9.62 -5.57 -4.25
N GLU A 45 -8.64 -5.06 -3.50
CA GLU A 45 -7.40 -5.75 -3.13
C GLU A 45 -6.92 -5.27 -1.75
N LEU A 46 -6.06 -6.07 -1.11
CA LEU A 46 -5.34 -5.73 0.11
C LEU A 46 -3.83 -5.69 -0.14
N ILE A 47 -3.14 -4.76 0.51
CA ILE A 47 -1.68 -4.75 0.60
C ILE A 47 -1.30 -4.80 2.08
N TYR A 48 -0.54 -5.81 2.48
CA TYR A 48 0.11 -5.90 3.78
C TYR A 48 1.58 -5.52 3.64
N GLN A 49 2.02 -4.50 4.36
CA GLN A 49 3.40 -4.02 4.34
C GLN A 49 3.99 -4.10 5.75
N ASP A 50 4.92 -5.03 5.99
CA ASP A 50 5.72 -5.02 7.22
C ASP A 50 6.72 -3.87 7.15
N VAL A 51 6.47 -2.81 7.93
CA VAL A 51 7.25 -1.57 7.88
C VAL A 51 8.53 -1.60 8.74
N VAL A 52 8.79 -2.71 9.41
CA VAL A 52 9.98 -2.91 10.26
C VAL A 52 10.82 -4.12 9.89
N ALA A 53 10.33 -5.01 9.02
CA ALA A 53 11.00 -6.25 8.68
C ALA A 53 12.38 -6.04 8.03
N SER A 54 12.55 -4.99 7.23
CA SER A 54 13.84 -4.64 6.62
C SER A 54 14.90 -4.30 7.68
N LEU A 55 14.47 -3.70 8.79
CA LEU A 55 15.34 -3.24 9.87
C LEU A 55 15.74 -4.38 10.83
N PHE A 56 14.86 -5.37 11.04
CA PHE A 56 15.03 -6.41 12.06
C PHE A 56 15.31 -7.81 11.50
N GLU A 57 15.49 -7.93 10.20
CA GLU A 57 15.76 -9.21 9.51
C GLU A 57 14.76 -10.33 9.88
N ARG A 58 13.48 -9.97 10.09
CA ARG A 58 12.41 -10.89 10.44
C ARG A 58 11.40 -11.02 9.32
N ASN A 59 10.88 -12.22 9.14
CA ASN A 59 9.70 -12.50 8.33
C ASN A 59 8.59 -13.00 9.27
N SER A 60 7.90 -12.06 9.94
CA SER A 60 6.99 -12.37 11.05
C SER A 60 5.51 -12.46 10.62
N LEU A 61 5.22 -12.19 9.34
CA LEU A 61 3.83 -12.05 8.87
C LEU A 61 3.15 -13.37 8.45
N THR A 62 3.85 -14.51 8.41
CA THR A 62 3.30 -15.77 7.85
C THR A 62 1.97 -16.17 8.49
N GLU A 63 1.85 -16.06 9.81
CA GLU A 63 0.60 -16.40 10.51
C GLU A 63 -0.52 -15.40 10.23
N VAL A 64 -0.20 -14.09 10.21
CA VAL A 64 -1.15 -13.01 9.90
C VAL A 64 -1.66 -13.18 8.47
N ILE A 65 -0.77 -13.46 7.51
CA ILE A 65 -1.12 -13.76 6.11
C ILE A 65 -2.08 -14.93 6.03
N SER A 66 -1.74 -16.05 6.68
CA SER A 66 -2.58 -17.25 6.61
C SER A 66 -3.96 -17.05 7.22
N ARG A 67 -4.07 -16.33 8.33
CA ARG A 67 -5.36 -15.97 8.94
C ARG A 67 -6.17 -15.06 8.03
N THR A 68 -5.55 -14.01 7.47
CA THR A 68 -6.21 -13.10 6.54
C THR A 68 -6.70 -13.84 5.30
N ALA A 69 -5.85 -14.61 4.64
CA ALA A 69 -6.17 -15.33 3.41
C ALA A 69 -7.28 -16.38 3.60
N SER A 70 -7.42 -16.94 4.81
CA SER A 70 -8.48 -17.92 5.09
C SER A 70 -9.89 -17.34 5.14
N GLY A 71 -10.02 -16.03 5.40
CA GLY A 71 -11.31 -15.32 5.52
C GLY A 71 -11.60 -14.32 4.40
N ASN A 72 -10.60 -13.96 3.59
CA ASN A 72 -10.74 -12.91 2.57
C ASN A 72 -10.40 -13.48 1.18
N PHE A 73 -11.35 -13.39 0.24
CA PHE A 73 -11.25 -13.96 -1.11
C PHE A 73 -10.99 -12.88 -2.17
N ILE A 74 -10.14 -11.93 -1.85
CA ILE A 74 -9.65 -10.87 -2.75
C ILE A 74 -8.12 -10.92 -2.80
N PRO A 75 -7.47 -10.41 -3.86
CA PRO A 75 -6.02 -10.45 -3.98
C PRO A 75 -5.32 -9.81 -2.78
N LEU A 76 -4.36 -10.52 -2.21
CA LEU A 76 -3.51 -10.07 -1.12
C LEU A 76 -2.07 -9.91 -1.60
N THR A 77 -1.57 -8.68 -1.60
CA THR A 77 -0.15 -8.38 -1.82
C THR A 77 0.57 -8.26 -0.49
N VAL A 78 1.73 -8.90 -0.36
CA VAL A 78 2.53 -8.85 0.88
C VAL A 78 3.92 -8.30 0.59
N GLY A 79 4.34 -7.32 1.39
CA GLY A 79 5.66 -6.71 1.33
C GLY A 79 6.32 -6.55 2.69
N GLY A 80 7.61 -6.22 2.65
CA GLY A 80 8.46 -6.03 3.83
C GLY A 80 9.34 -7.24 4.14
N GLY A 81 10.66 -7.01 4.18
CA GLY A 81 11.64 -8.01 4.59
C GLY A 81 11.91 -9.16 3.62
N LEU A 82 11.31 -9.18 2.43
CA LEU A 82 11.52 -10.21 1.42
C LEU A 82 12.85 -9.99 0.69
N ARG A 83 13.77 -10.94 0.81
CA ARG A 83 15.16 -10.80 0.30
C ARG A 83 15.59 -11.90 -0.64
N SER A 84 14.86 -13.00 -0.68
CA SER A 84 15.19 -14.18 -1.47
C SER A 84 13.95 -14.79 -2.10
N VAL A 85 14.16 -15.60 -3.12
CA VAL A 85 13.10 -16.42 -3.75
C VAL A 85 12.43 -17.35 -2.73
N ASP A 86 13.19 -17.84 -1.74
CA ASP A 86 12.65 -18.72 -0.69
C ASP A 86 11.73 -17.98 0.29
N ASP A 87 12.07 -16.72 0.65
CA ASP A 87 11.16 -15.87 1.46
C ASP A 87 9.84 -15.66 0.72
N ILE A 88 9.94 -15.35 -0.58
CA ILE A 88 8.79 -15.09 -1.44
C ILE A 88 7.92 -16.36 -1.57
N ARG A 89 8.55 -17.51 -1.81
CA ARG A 89 7.84 -18.80 -1.85
C ARG A 89 7.09 -19.08 -0.55
N SER A 90 7.69 -18.75 0.59
CA SER A 90 7.08 -18.95 1.91
C SER A 90 5.84 -18.08 2.10
N VAL A 91 5.90 -16.82 1.69
CA VAL A 91 4.79 -15.85 1.76
C VAL A 91 3.65 -16.25 0.81
N LEU A 92 3.95 -16.66 -0.43
CA LEU A 92 2.94 -17.13 -1.38
C LEU A 92 2.26 -18.42 -0.87
N ARG A 93 3.02 -19.35 -0.27
CA ARG A 93 2.44 -20.55 0.37
C ARG A 93 1.57 -20.26 1.58
N ALA A 94 1.83 -19.14 2.26
CA ALA A 94 1.00 -18.67 3.36
C ALA A 94 -0.35 -18.09 2.91
N GLY A 95 -0.52 -17.81 1.61
CA GLY A 95 -1.78 -17.35 1.03
C GLY A 95 -1.72 -15.99 0.36
N ALA A 96 -0.54 -15.37 0.20
CA ALA A 96 -0.40 -14.17 -0.60
C ALA A 96 -0.53 -14.49 -2.10
N ASP A 97 -1.14 -13.59 -2.88
CA ASP A 97 -1.25 -13.69 -4.34
C ASP A 97 -0.09 -12.96 -5.03
N LYS A 98 0.38 -11.87 -4.44
CA LYS A 98 1.45 -11.03 -4.96
C LYS A 98 2.45 -10.69 -3.85
N VAL A 99 3.67 -10.32 -4.25
CA VAL A 99 4.71 -9.83 -3.34
C VAL A 99 5.16 -8.43 -3.74
N SER A 100 5.39 -7.57 -2.74
CA SER A 100 5.88 -6.21 -2.93
C SER A 100 7.35 -6.11 -2.50
N LEU A 101 8.23 -5.72 -3.43
CA LEU A 101 9.67 -5.62 -3.25
C LEU A 101 10.14 -4.17 -3.39
N ASN A 102 10.91 -3.66 -2.42
CA ASN A 102 11.61 -2.37 -2.49
C ASN A 102 13.11 -2.57 -2.23
N THR A 103 13.54 -2.51 -0.98
CA THR A 103 14.95 -2.53 -0.56
C THR A 103 15.77 -3.64 -1.22
N ALA A 104 15.27 -4.87 -1.19
CA ALA A 104 15.96 -6.01 -1.78
C ALA A 104 16.10 -5.89 -3.31
N ALA A 105 15.07 -5.41 -3.99
CA ALA A 105 15.08 -5.24 -5.44
C ALA A 105 16.02 -4.11 -5.90
N ILE A 106 16.16 -3.03 -5.13
CA ILE A 106 17.13 -1.96 -5.43
C ILE A 106 18.56 -2.45 -5.19
N ARG A 107 18.80 -3.20 -4.10
CA ARG A 107 20.13 -3.75 -3.77
C ARG A 107 20.58 -4.85 -4.73
N ASP A 108 19.65 -5.72 -5.13
CA ASP A 108 19.86 -6.74 -6.17
C ASP A 108 18.70 -6.80 -7.16
N PRO A 109 18.78 -6.07 -8.26
CA PRO A 109 17.74 -6.07 -9.29
C PRO A 109 17.49 -7.43 -9.96
N ASN A 110 18.43 -8.38 -9.90
CA ASN A 110 18.22 -9.71 -10.46
C ASN A 110 17.13 -10.48 -9.74
N LEU A 111 16.91 -10.19 -8.44
CA LEU A 111 15.81 -10.77 -7.68
C LEU A 111 14.46 -10.61 -8.40
N ILE A 112 14.21 -9.47 -9.04
CA ILE A 112 12.97 -9.23 -9.82
C ILE A 112 12.84 -10.27 -10.93
N ARG A 113 13.93 -10.51 -11.70
CA ARG A 113 13.94 -11.48 -12.79
C ARG A 113 13.73 -12.90 -12.31
N ASP A 114 14.41 -13.28 -11.22
CA ASP A 114 14.36 -14.63 -10.69
C ASP A 114 12.94 -14.94 -10.16
N VAL A 115 12.32 -14.00 -9.47
CA VAL A 115 10.94 -14.13 -8.96
C VAL A 115 9.93 -14.14 -10.12
N ALA A 116 10.07 -13.25 -11.08
CA ALA A 116 9.18 -13.22 -12.26
C ALA A 116 9.29 -14.48 -13.10
N HIS A 117 10.48 -15.06 -13.20
CA HIS A 117 10.71 -16.32 -13.90
C HIS A 117 10.06 -17.52 -13.19
N GLU A 118 10.12 -17.54 -11.85
CA GLU A 118 9.61 -18.68 -11.08
C GLU A 118 8.09 -18.61 -10.85
N PHE A 119 7.56 -17.42 -10.53
CA PHE A 119 6.17 -17.26 -10.10
C PHE A 119 5.30 -16.48 -11.10
N GLY A 120 5.89 -15.94 -12.15
CA GLY A 120 5.21 -15.07 -13.11
C GLY A 120 5.29 -13.59 -12.78
N ALA A 121 5.29 -12.74 -13.81
CA ALA A 121 5.36 -11.28 -13.67
C ALA A 121 4.20 -10.72 -12.82
N SER A 122 2.99 -11.25 -12.97
CA SER A 122 1.79 -10.80 -12.23
C SER A 122 1.91 -10.94 -10.71
N THR A 123 2.85 -11.77 -10.22
CA THR A 123 3.13 -11.94 -8.79
C THR A 123 4.03 -10.82 -8.24
N VAL A 124 4.76 -10.09 -9.11
CA VAL A 124 5.81 -9.16 -8.70
C VAL A 124 5.32 -7.71 -8.75
N VAL A 125 5.18 -7.10 -7.60
CA VAL A 125 4.92 -5.67 -7.43
C VAL A 125 6.21 -4.99 -6.98
N ILE A 126 6.67 -3.95 -7.66
CA ILE A 126 7.81 -3.15 -7.22
C ILE A 126 7.30 -1.93 -6.48
N ALA A 127 7.57 -1.87 -5.16
CA ALA A 127 7.31 -0.69 -4.36
C ALA A 127 8.43 0.34 -4.59
N ILE A 128 8.04 1.57 -4.90
CA ILE A 128 8.92 2.72 -5.06
C ILE A 128 8.50 3.76 -4.04
N GLU A 129 9.35 4.01 -3.06
CA GLU A 129 9.20 5.08 -2.09
C GLU A 129 9.93 6.31 -2.65
N ALA A 130 9.17 7.28 -3.14
CA ALA A 130 9.68 8.44 -3.87
C ALA A 130 9.72 9.69 -3.00
N ILE A 131 10.82 10.43 -3.06
CA ILE A 131 10.98 11.76 -2.43
C ILE A 131 11.42 12.75 -3.51
N LEU A 132 10.76 13.93 -3.54
CA LEU A 132 11.12 15.05 -4.40
C LEU A 132 12.34 15.78 -3.83
N ARG A 133 13.35 15.99 -4.67
CA ARG A 133 14.57 16.73 -4.28
C ARG A 133 14.48 18.18 -4.74
N ASP A 134 15.35 19.01 -4.18
CA ASP A 134 15.45 20.44 -4.47
C ASP A 134 15.72 20.74 -5.95
N ASN A 135 16.30 19.79 -6.69
CA ASN A 135 16.53 19.90 -8.13
C ASN A 135 15.28 19.60 -8.98
N GLY A 136 14.14 19.26 -8.36
CA GLY A 136 12.89 18.94 -9.04
C GLY A 136 12.79 17.51 -9.55
N GLU A 137 13.72 16.62 -9.20
CA GLU A 137 13.71 15.21 -9.58
C GLU A 137 13.27 14.31 -8.41
N TYR A 138 12.60 13.19 -8.72
CA TYR A 138 12.20 12.18 -7.74
C TYR A 138 13.24 11.08 -7.64
N PHE A 139 13.66 10.77 -6.42
CA PHE A 139 14.57 9.68 -6.12
C PHE A 139 13.91 8.57 -5.31
N ALA A 140 14.27 7.33 -5.63
CA ALA A 140 13.82 6.16 -4.90
C ALA A 140 14.56 6.01 -3.57
N TYR A 141 13.80 5.72 -2.53
CA TYR A 141 14.30 5.47 -1.17
C TYR A 141 14.05 4.03 -0.76
N ILE A 142 14.82 3.54 0.18
CA ILE A 142 14.69 2.22 0.79
C ILE A 142 14.54 2.33 2.30
N ASP A 143 14.37 1.19 2.96
CA ASP A 143 14.23 1.07 4.41
C ASP A 143 13.16 2.01 5.00
N ASN A 144 11.96 1.96 4.38
CA ASN A 144 10.80 2.75 4.76
C ASN A 144 11.05 4.27 4.63
N GLY A 145 11.57 4.71 3.50
CA GLY A 145 11.81 6.11 3.17
C GLY A 145 13.01 6.75 3.85
N ARG A 146 13.89 5.98 4.53
CA ARG A 146 14.97 6.52 5.35
C ARG A 146 16.32 6.61 4.65
N GLU A 147 16.61 5.70 3.74
CA GLU A 147 17.90 5.63 3.05
C GLU A 147 17.75 6.03 1.59
N GLU A 148 18.49 7.05 1.20
CA GLU A 148 18.56 7.50 -0.20
C GLU A 148 19.41 6.54 -1.02
N THR A 149 18.95 6.23 -2.23
CA THR A 149 19.66 5.28 -3.11
C THR A 149 20.45 5.95 -4.23
N GLY A 150 20.17 7.22 -4.52
CA GLY A 150 20.68 7.93 -5.71
C GLY A 150 20.06 7.42 -7.02
N VAL A 151 19.02 6.59 -6.95
CA VAL A 151 18.33 6.03 -8.12
C VAL A 151 17.11 6.90 -8.46
N GLU A 152 17.10 7.45 -9.66
CA GLU A 152 15.97 8.26 -10.16
C GLU A 152 14.76 7.34 -10.44
N VAL A 153 13.56 7.80 -10.03
CA VAL A 153 12.33 7.01 -9.96
C VAL A 153 11.88 6.48 -11.31
N THR A 154 11.86 7.30 -12.36
CA THR A 154 11.36 6.86 -13.68
C THR A 154 12.32 5.86 -14.34
N SER A 155 13.62 6.07 -14.16
CA SER A 155 14.66 5.14 -14.61
C SER A 155 14.55 3.80 -13.89
N TRP A 156 14.25 3.82 -12.59
CA TRP A 156 14.02 2.61 -11.81
C TRP A 156 12.76 1.88 -12.24
N ALA A 157 11.64 2.58 -12.43
CA ALA A 157 10.39 2.00 -12.91
C ALA A 157 10.57 1.28 -14.25
N ARG A 158 11.22 1.92 -15.21
CA ARG A 158 11.55 1.30 -16.51
C ARG A 158 12.44 0.05 -16.38
N LYS A 159 13.44 0.13 -15.49
CA LYS A 159 14.34 -1.01 -15.22
C LYS A 159 13.59 -2.17 -14.59
N ALA A 160 12.74 -1.89 -13.59
CA ALA A 160 11.93 -2.89 -12.91
C ALA A 160 11.00 -3.62 -13.90
N GLN A 161 10.28 -2.88 -14.75
CA GLN A 161 9.46 -3.46 -15.81
C GLN A 161 10.26 -4.37 -16.74
N LYS A 162 11.43 -3.94 -17.20
CA LYS A 162 12.30 -4.74 -18.09
C LYS A 162 12.79 -6.02 -17.40
N LEU A 163 12.90 -6.04 -16.10
CA LEU A 163 13.30 -7.21 -15.32
C LEU A 163 12.14 -8.16 -15.02
N GLY A 164 10.90 -7.79 -15.32
CA GLY A 164 9.74 -8.64 -15.19
C GLY A 164 8.77 -8.25 -14.08
N ALA A 165 8.85 -7.03 -13.54
CA ALA A 165 7.81 -6.51 -12.67
C ALA A 165 6.46 -6.47 -13.38
N GLY A 166 5.39 -6.89 -12.70
CA GLY A 166 4.02 -6.87 -13.21
C GLY A 166 3.24 -5.62 -12.83
N GLU A 167 3.59 -4.97 -11.71
CA GLU A 167 2.96 -3.74 -11.23
C GLU A 167 3.97 -2.86 -10.48
N ILE A 168 3.67 -1.57 -10.37
CA ILE A 168 4.41 -0.61 -9.54
C ILE A 168 3.49 -0.08 -8.45
N LEU A 169 3.89 -0.19 -7.19
CA LEU A 169 3.30 0.52 -6.06
C LEU A 169 4.11 1.79 -5.81
N LEU A 170 3.60 2.92 -6.25
CA LEU A 170 4.28 4.22 -6.22
C LEU A 170 3.81 5.02 -5.00
N THR A 171 4.69 5.23 -4.04
CA THR A 171 4.42 5.97 -2.80
C THR A 171 5.15 7.30 -2.80
N SER A 172 4.42 8.42 -2.75
CA SER A 172 5.01 9.71 -2.40
C SER A 172 5.20 9.79 -0.89
N VAL A 173 6.46 9.71 -0.43
CA VAL A 173 6.82 9.80 1.00
C VAL A 173 6.48 11.19 1.54
N ASP A 174 6.73 12.23 0.74
CA ASP A 174 6.45 13.62 1.08
C ASP A 174 4.97 13.89 1.37
N ARG A 175 4.08 13.08 0.81
CA ARG A 175 2.63 13.23 0.99
C ARG A 175 1.99 12.16 1.88
N ASP A 176 2.71 11.07 2.17
CA ASP A 176 2.14 9.95 2.94
C ASP A 176 1.61 10.40 4.31
N GLY A 177 0.35 10.08 4.57
CA GLY A 177 -0.34 10.38 5.82
C GLY A 177 -0.72 11.86 6.04
N THR A 178 -0.41 12.77 5.12
CA THR A 178 -0.66 14.22 5.26
C THR A 178 -2.09 14.65 4.95
N GLY A 179 -2.79 13.92 4.08
CA GLY A 179 -4.12 14.29 3.57
C GLY A 179 -4.10 15.54 2.66
N THR A 180 -2.98 15.82 1.97
CA THR A 180 -2.82 16.99 1.11
C THR A 180 -3.03 16.72 -0.38
N GLY A 181 -3.54 15.55 -0.73
CA GLY A 181 -3.73 15.07 -2.09
C GLY A 181 -2.60 14.16 -2.57
N LEU A 182 -2.86 13.35 -3.59
CA LEU A 182 -1.88 12.51 -4.26
C LEU A 182 -0.84 13.37 -4.99
N ASP A 183 0.34 12.82 -5.22
CA ASP A 183 1.41 13.48 -5.98
C ASP A 183 1.20 13.24 -7.48
N LEU A 184 0.43 14.13 -8.13
CA LEU A 184 -0.01 13.96 -9.50
C LEU A 184 1.17 14.04 -10.50
N ASP A 185 2.18 14.87 -10.22
CA ASP A 185 3.36 14.99 -11.05
C ASP A 185 4.19 13.70 -11.01
N LEU A 186 4.38 13.13 -9.81
CA LEU A 186 5.06 11.85 -9.63
C LEU A 186 4.32 10.72 -10.37
N ILE A 187 2.98 10.66 -10.23
CA ILE A 187 2.16 9.65 -10.91
C ILE A 187 2.30 9.79 -12.41
N SER A 188 2.12 11.01 -12.95
CA SER A 188 2.17 11.27 -14.40
C SER A 188 3.52 10.91 -14.99
N CYS A 189 4.63 11.27 -14.33
CA CYS A 189 5.96 11.00 -14.86
C CYS A 189 6.28 9.49 -14.88
N VAL A 190 5.81 8.71 -13.90
CA VAL A 190 6.03 7.25 -13.89
C VAL A 190 5.09 6.55 -14.88
N ALA A 191 3.80 6.90 -14.88
CA ALA A 191 2.81 6.28 -15.77
C ALA A 191 3.14 6.50 -17.26
N ALA A 192 3.76 7.62 -17.62
CA ALA A 192 4.21 7.87 -19.00
C ALA A 192 5.38 6.98 -19.44
N GLU A 193 6.14 6.40 -18.51
CA GLU A 193 7.39 5.68 -18.79
C GLU A 193 7.27 4.16 -18.74
N VAL A 194 6.15 3.64 -18.24
CA VAL A 194 5.90 2.19 -18.12
C VAL A 194 4.58 1.79 -18.76
N SER A 195 4.47 0.51 -19.13
CA SER A 195 3.25 -0.08 -19.68
C SER A 195 2.57 -1.07 -18.70
N ILE A 196 3.18 -1.29 -17.56
CA ILE A 196 2.60 -2.07 -16.46
C ILE A 196 1.79 -1.17 -15.53
N PRO A 197 0.76 -1.69 -14.86
CA PRO A 197 -0.08 -0.91 -13.97
C PRO A 197 0.68 -0.15 -12.89
N VAL A 198 0.25 1.09 -12.64
CA VAL A 198 0.76 1.96 -11.57
C VAL A 198 -0.30 2.11 -10.49
N ILE A 199 0.04 1.70 -9.26
CA ILE A 199 -0.78 1.87 -8.07
C ILE A 199 -0.29 3.12 -7.34
N ALA A 200 -1.07 4.19 -7.33
CA ALA A 200 -0.71 5.42 -6.63
C ALA A 200 -0.98 5.31 -5.12
N HIS A 201 -0.05 5.78 -4.30
CA HIS A 201 -0.17 5.80 -2.84
C HIS A 201 0.48 7.04 -2.21
N GLY A 202 -0.05 7.46 -1.04
CA GLY A 202 0.47 8.56 -0.23
C GLY A 202 -0.17 9.90 -0.54
N GLY A 203 -0.90 10.44 0.45
CA GLY A 203 -1.42 11.80 0.42
C GLY A 203 -2.93 11.97 0.27
N ALA A 204 -3.69 10.98 -0.20
CA ALA A 204 -5.13 11.11 -0.37
C ALA A 204 -5.82 11.62 0.91
N GLY A 205 -6.53 12.73 0.81
CA GLY A 205 -7.21 13.42 1.90
C GLY A 205 -8.69 13.64 1.65
N MET A 206 -9.16 13.48 0.41
CA MET A 206 -10.57 13.54 0.02
C MET A 206 -10.83 12.60 -1.17
N VAL A 207 -12.10 12.27 -1.43
CA VAL A 207 -12.45 11.30 -2.48
C VAL A 207 -12.08 11.79 -3.89
N SER A 208 -12.08 13.10 -4.15
CA SER A 208 -11.65 13.65 -5.44
C SER A 208 -10.17 13.41 -5.74
N ASP A 209 -9.31 13.30 -4.73
CA ASP A 209 -7.88 13.01 -4.95
C ASP A 209 -7.68 11.69 -5.68
N ILE A 210 -8.62 10.74 -5.51
CA ILE A 210 -8.56 9.42 -6.13
C ILE A 210 -8.82 9.53 -7.63
N SER A 211 -9.85 10.27 -8.04
CA SER A 211 -10.14 10.55 -9.45
C SER A 211 -9.03 11.37 -10.10
N ASP A 212 -8.42 12.31 -9.38
CA ASP A 212 -7.27 13.08 -9.85
C ASP A 212 -6.05 12.19 -10.10
N GLY A 213 -5.78 11.23 -9.19
CA GLY A 213 -4.71 10.26 -9.35
C GLY A 213 -4.91 9.35 -10.58
N ILE A 214 -6.15 8.91 -10.82
CA ILE A 214 -6.49 8.14 -12.03
C ILE A 214 -6.33 9.00 -13.29
N THR A 215 -6.78 10.25 -13.25
CA THR A 215 -6.57 11.21 -14.36
C THR A 215 -5.08 11.42 -14.65
N ALA A 216 -4.24 11.43 -13.62
CA ALA A 216 -2.79 11.54 -13.77
C ALA A 216 -2.11 10.27 -14.31
N GLY A 217 -2.84 9.17 -14.48
CA GLY A 217 -2.36 7.95 -15.12
C GLY A 217 -2.25 6.73 -14.21
N ALA A 218 -2.75 6.80 -12.96
CA ALA A 218 -2.79 5.63 -12.10
C ALA A 218 -3.87 4.63 -12.55
N ASP A 219 -3.55 3.33 -12.55
CA ASP A 219 -4.49 2.23 -12.82
C ASP A 219 -5.22 1.79 -11.55
N ALA A 220 -4.66 2.11 -10.39
CA ALA A 220 -5.25 1.85 -9.08
C ALA A 220 -4.79 2.88 -8.06
N VAL A 221 -5.55 3.01 -6.96
CA VAL A 221 -5.16 3.84 -5.82
C VAL A 221 -5.17 3.00 -4.55
N ALA A 222 -4.04 3.00 -3.84
CA ALA A 222 -3.92 2.38 -2.54
C ALA A 222 -4.16 3.42 -1.43
N LEU A 223 -5.14 3.15 -0.59
CA LEU A 223 -5.59 4.02 0.50
C LEU A 223 -5.23 3.41 1.86
N ALA A 224 -4.82 4.23 2.80
CA ALA A 224 -4.54 3.86 4.17
C ALA A 224 -5.28 4.76 5.16
N SER A 225 -4.72 5.89 5.53
CA SER A 225 -5.24 6.77 6.59
C SER A 225 -6.72 7.13 6.42
N MET A 226 -7.15 7.52 5.23
CA MET A 226 -8.54 7.89 4.94
C MET A 226 -9.52 6.78 5.32
N LEU A 227 -9.22 5.53 4.91
CA LEU A 227 -10.05 4.37 5.22
C LEU A 227 -9.90 3.94 6.69
N HIS A 228 -8.66 3.88 7.21
CA HIS A 228 -8.42 3.39 8.57
C HIS A 228 -9.09 4.27 9.62
N TYR A 229 -8.96 5.59 9.50
CA TYR A 229 -9.63 6.51 10.43
C TYR A 229 -11.15 6.52 10.23
N GLY A 230 -11.65 6.29 9.01
CA GLY A 230 -13.07 6.11 8.74
C GLY A 230 -13.66 4.91 9.49
N VAL A 231 -12.96 3.78 9.46
CA VAL A 231 -13.34 2.58 10.21
C VAL A 231 -13.34 2.84 11.71
N LEU A 232 -12.30 3.48 12.25
CA LEU A 232 -12.21 3.79 13.70
C LEU A 232 -13.28 4.75 14.20
N GLU A 233 -13.85 5.60 13.34
CA GLU A 233 -14.96 6.49 13.72
C GLU A 233 -16.32 5.82 13.66
N THR A 234 -16.51 4.89 12.74
CA THR A 234 -17.81 4.27 12.43
C THR A 234 -17.98 2.87 13.00
N HIS A 235 -16.89 2.20 13.29
CA HIS A 235 -16.89 0.81 13.75
C HIS A 235 -16.08 0.64 15.02
N PHE A 236 -16.65 -0.07 16.00
CA PHE A 236 -15.96 -0.39 17.23
C PHE A 236 -15.37 -1.80 17.11
N PHE A 237 -14.05 -1.91 17.05
CA PHE A 237 -13.38 -3.17 17.26
C PHE A 237 -13.13 -3.35 18.77
N GLU A 238 -13.42 -4.53 19.30
CA GLU A 238 -12.97 -4.83 20.66
C GLU A 238 -11.44 -4.71 20.73
N PRO A 239 -10.90 -3.85 21.60
CA PRO A 239 -9.46 -3.68 21.68
C PRO A 239 -8.81 -4.98 22.17
N ARG A 240 -8.12 -5.68 21.27
CA ARG A 240 -7.25 -6.80 21.64
C ARG A 240 -5.83 -6.30 21.96
N PHE A 241 -5.76 -5.14 22.61
CA PHE A 241 -4.49 -4.48 22.89
C PHE A 241 -3.75 -5.13 24.04
N ASN A 242 -2.46 -5.39 23.82
CA ASN A 242 -1.54 -5.61 24.91
C ASN A 242 -1.11 -4.24 25.47
N PRO A 243 -1.11 -4.00 26.78
CA PRO A 243 -0.67 -2.72 27.35
C PRO A 243 0.76 -2.30 26.95
N GLU A 244 1.56 -3.26 26.48
CA GLU A 244 2.95 -3.05 26.03
C GLU A 244 3.05 -2.54 24.57
N ASP A 245 1.95 -2.49 23.79
CA ASP A 245 1.99 -2.24 22.35
C ASP A 245 2.14 -0.77 21.92
N GLY A 246 2.40 0.15 22.84
CA GLY A 246 2.73 1.54 22.51
C GLY A 246 1.58 2.53 22.68
N ASN A 247 1.71 3.73 22.13
CA ASN A 247 0.87 4.91 22.39
C ASN A 247 -0.61 4.72 22.01
N GLN A 248 -1.42 4.17 22.93
CA GLN A 248 -2.86 3.96 22.82
C GLN A 248 -3.69 5.23 23.10
N GLU A 249 -3.09 6.24 23.75
CA GLU A 249 -3.77 7.50 24.06
C GLU A 249 -4.30 8.22 22.81
N PHE A 250 -3.69 7.96 21.66
CA PHE A 250 -4.10 8.53 20.39
C PHE A 250 -5.48 8.03 19.94
N LEU A 251 -5.75 6.73 20.09
CA LEU A 251 -7.05 6.13 19.77
C LEU A 251 -8.15 6.68 20.72
N LEU A 252 -7.82 6.85 22.00
CA LEU A 252 -8.76 7.40 23.00
C LEU A 252 -9.08 8.88 22.74
N LYS A 253 -8.13 9.65 22.18
CA LYS A 253 -8.30 11.08 21.89
C LYS A 253 -8.96 11.35 20.53
N LYS A 254 -9.26 10.32 19.72
CA LYS A 254 -9.80 10.46 18.35
C LYS A 254 -9.05 11.50 17.48
N SER A 255 -7.75 11.63 17.70
CA SER A 255 -6.92 12.64 17.05
C SER A 255 -6.51 12.14 15.66
N ARG A 256 -6.84 12.87 14.61
CA ARG A 256 -6.48 12.59 13.21
C ARG A 256 -5.76 13.77 12.58
N PRO A 257 -5.06 13.59 11.44
CA PRO A 257 -4.56 14.72 10.66
C PRO A 257 -5.71 15.66 10.26
N THR A 258 -5.55 16.96 10.52
CA THR A 258 -6.64 17.95 10.42
C THR A 258 -7.12 18.21 8.99
N LYS A 259 -6.33 17.82 7.97
CA LYS A 259 -6.65 18.06 6.55
C LYS A 259 -7.35 16.89 5.86
N MET A 260 -7.52 15.77 6.56
CA MET A 260 -8.06 14.55 5.96
C MET A 260 -9.56 14.44 6.21
N THR A 261 -10.31 14.21 5.16
CA THR A 261 -11.70 13.76 5.21
C THR A 261 -11.70 12.24 5.19
N ILE A 262 -12.35 11.63 6.17
CA ILE A 262 -12.57 10.17 6.14
C ILE A 262 -13.59 9.82 5.05
N ALA A 263 -13.43 8.64 4.47
CA ALA A 263 -14.39 8.11 3.51
C ALA A 263 -14.54 6.61 3.67
N SER A 264 -15.73 6.10 3.43
CA SER A 264 -16.00 4.69 3.26
C SER A 264 -15.58 4.23 1.87
N ILE A 265 -15.39 2.92 1.68
CA ILE A 265 -15.11 2.32 0.37
C ILE A 265 -16.25 2.63 -0.61
N GLN A 266 -17.48 2.63 -0.12
CA GLN A 266 -18.66 2.90 -0.93
C GLN A 266 -18.68 4.35 -1.43
N GLU A 267 -18.36 5.34 -0.59
CA GLU A 267 -18.23 6.74 -1.01
C GLU A 267 -17.15 6.93 -2.07
N VAL A 268 -15.99 6.28 -1.90
CA VAL A 268 -14.91 6.30 -2.88
C VAL A 268 -15.37 5.73 -4.23
N LYS A 269 -16.01 4.56 -4.23
CA LYS A 269 -16.46 3.91 -5.46
C LYS A 269 -17.63 4.65 -6.12
N SER A 270 -18.56 5.20 -5.33
CA SER A 270 -19.64 6.06 -5.85
C SER A 270 -19.07 7.29 -6.56
N HIS A 271 -18.09 7.95 -5.95
CA HIS A 271 -17.43 9.10 -6.56
C HIS A 271 -16.75 8.74 -7.88
N LEU A 272 -16.01 7.62 -7.93
CA LEU A 272 -15.36 7.16 -9.17
C LEU A 272 -16.39 6.88 -10.27
N TYR A 273 -17.49 6.21 -9.92
CA TYR A 273 -18.56 5.92 -10.88
C TYR A 273 -19.21 7.20 -11.41
N GLU A 274 -19.53 8.17 -10.54
CA GLU A 274 -20.08 9.47 -10.91
C GLU A 274 -19.12 10.29 -11.77
N ALA A 275 -17.81 10.16 -11.54
CA ALA A 275 -16.75 10.78 -12.34
C ALA A 275 -16.52 10.06 -13.68
N GLY A 276 -17.24 8.97 -13.98
CA GLY A 276 -17.17 8.23 -15.24
C GLY A 276 -16.04 7.20 -15.31
N TYR A 277 -15.44 6.84 -14.19
CA TYR A 277 -14.43 5.79 -14.13
C TYR A 277 -15.07 4.42 -13.89
N ASP A 278 -14.64 3.44 -14.68
CA ASP A 278 -15.03 2.05 -14.49
C ASP A 278 -14.33 1.48 -13.25
N CYS A 279 -15.10 1.09 -12.24
CA CYS A 279 -14.63 0.43 -11.04
C CYS A 279 -15.61 -0.68 -10.63
N ARG A 280 -15.13 -1.69 -9.90
CA ARG A 280 -16.01 -2.73 -9.35
C ARG A 280 -16.91 -2.10 -8.29
N TYR A 281 -18.19 -1.91 -8.64
CA TYR A 281 -19.19 -1.43 -7.70
C TYR A 281 -19.64 -2.57 -6.77
N PRO A 282 -19.80 -2.35 -5.48
CA PRO A 282 -20.42 -3.34 -4.61
C PRO A 282 -21.82 -3.64 -5.13
N ILE A 283 -22.12 -4.90 -5.42
CA ILE A 283 -23.48 -5.30 -5.77
C ILE A 283 -24.28 -5.16 -4.48
N ASP A 284 -25.30 -4.28 -4.48
CA ASP A 284 -26.29 -4.27 -3.41
C ASP A 284 -26.92 -5.66 -3.37
N ASP A 285 -26.67 -6.41 -2.31
CA ASP A 285 -27.46 -7.59 -1.97
C ASP A 285 -28.89 -7.07 -1.69
N LYS A 286 -29.75 -7.21 -2.71
CA LYS A 286 -31.20 -6.96 -2.59
C LYS A 286 -31.86 -8.12 -1.85
#